data_742407bef78c3d4166eaa8b4256c9bc6
#
_entry.id   742407bef78c3d4166eaa8b4256c9bc6
#
_cell.length_a   1.000
_cell.length_b   1.000
_cell.length_c   1.000
_cell.angle_alpha   90.00
_cell.angle_beta   90.00
_cell.angle_gamma   90.00
#
_symmetry.space_group_name_H-M   'P 1'
#
loop_
_entity.id
_entity.type
_entity.pdbx_description
1 polymer ?
#
loop_
_entity_poly.entity_id
_entity_poly.type
_entity_poly.pdbx_seq_one_letter_code
_entity_poly.pdbx_strand_id
1 'polypeptide(L)'
;KWMSSNKEIPQFYTLGGEGKRYAINERPLGTGSVPVGLYVGQTGIYTFEKVEDEIWEQVCLLDKYENKQVDLCCDSYSFHADKGTVDDRFEIRFGIPTSNLPVTSTTSRVRTEGHTLHIEVGEKTEVTIYTASGIEKYRNRIEVGSTAIHLESGFYLVRINETTHKVIIH
;
A
#
# COMPACT_ATOMS: atom_id res chain seq x y z
N LYS A 1 2.72 14.46 -21.05
CA LYS A 1 1.40 14.82 -20.50
C LYS A 1 1.09 16.28 -20.77
N TRP A 2 -0.13 16.57 -21.21
CA TRP A 2 -0.65 17.94 -21.22
C TRP A 2 -0.96 18.34 -19.76
N MET A 3 -0.26 19.37 -19.29
CA MET A 3 -0.50 19.92 -17.97
C MET A 3 -1.75 20.81 -18.00
N SER A 4 -2.53 20.81 -16.91
CA SER A 4 -3.66 21.74 -16.79
C SER A 4 -3.18 23.18 -16.87
N SER A 5 -3.94 24.02 -17.55
CA SER A 5 -3.73 25.48 -17.54
C SER A 5 -3.94 26.11 -16.17
N ASN A 6 -4.80 25.49 -15.34
CA ASN A 6 -4.98 25.89 -13.96
C ASN A 6 -3.84 25.33 -13.09
N LYS A 7 -2.93 26.20 -12.69
CA LYS A 7 -1.75 25.87 -11.89
C LYS A 7 -2.04 25.65 -10.39
N GLU A 8 -3.27 25.74 -9.96
CA GLU A 8 -3.68 25.44 -8.59
C GLU A 8 -4.08 23.97 -8.41
N ILE A 9 -4.39 23.29 -9.53
CA ILE A 9 -4.79 21.89 -9.52
C ILE A 9 -3.56 20.99 -9.45
N PRO A 10 -3.46 20.07 -8.48
CA PRO A 10 -2.39 19.08 -8.44
C PRO A 10 -2.49 18.14 -9.63
N GLN A 11 -1.36 17.69 -10.15
CA GLN A 11 -1.30 16.79 -11.28
C GLN A 11 -0.29 15.67 -11.02
N PHE A 12 -0.79 14.46 -11.08
CA PHE A 12 -0.02 13.24 -10.99
C PHE A 12 0.34 12.72 -12.38
N TYR A 13 1.53 12.16 -12.53
CA TYR A 13 2.02 11.57 -13.78
C TYR A 13 3.15 10.58 -13.52
N THR A 14 3.35 9.65 -14.44
CA THR A 14 4.52 8.79 -14.44
C THR A 14 5.63 9.41 -15.29
N LEU A 15 6.87 9.12 -14.94
CA LEU A 15 8.06 9.57 -15.64
C LEU A 15 8.62 8.43 -16.50
N GLY A 16 8.92 8.75 -17.74
CA GLY A 16 9.60 7.86 -18.67
C GLY A 16 11.00 8.32 -19.00
N GLY A 17 11.63 7.65 -19.97
CA GLY A 17 12.94 8.06 -20.48
C GLY A 17 12.93 9.51 -20.99
N GLU A 18 14.08 10.19 -20.90
CA GLU A 18 14.26 11.59 -21.29
C GLU A 18 13.35 12.60 -20.55
N GLY A 19 12.89 12.28 -19.34
CA GLY A 19 12.03 13.17 -18.53
C GLY A 19 10.62 13.35 -19.09
N LYS A 20 10.16 12.46 -19.98
CA LYS A 20 8.80 12.51 -20.51
C LYS A 20 7.78 12.20 -19.42
N ARG A 21 6.69 12.98 -19.38
CA ARG A 21 5.61 12.85 -18.41
C ARG A 21 4.37 12.22 -19.07
N TYR A 22 3.84 11.15 -18.46
CA TYR A 22 2.70 10.41 -18.96
C TYR A 22 1.53 10.47 -17.98
N ALA A 23 0.33 10.81 -18.46
CA ALA A 23 -0.90 10.71 -17.69
C ALA A 23 -1.40 9.26 -17.61
N ILE A 24 -1.20 8.52 -18.72
CA ILE A 24 -1.49 7.08 -18.87
C ILE A 24 -0.18 6.43 -19.28
N ASN A 25 0.19 5.34 -18.64
CA ASN A 25 1.43 4.61 -18.91
C ASN A 25 1.12 3.11 -18.87
N GLU A 26 0.86 2.55 -20.04
CA GLU A 26 0.63 1.11 -20.20
C GLU A 26 1.96 0.38 -20.30
N ARG A 27 2.11 -0.69 -19.53
CA ARG A 27 3.29 -1.55 -19.53
C ARG A 27 2.88 -3.02 -19.48
N PRO A 28 3.71 -3.94 -20.00
CA PRO A 28 3.48 -5.36 -19.81
C PRO A 28 3.40 -5.71 -18.33
N LEU A 29 2.54 -6.68 -17.99
CA LEU A 29 2.47 -7.25 -16.65
C LEU A 29 3.84 -7.80 -16.26
N GLY A 30 4.35 -7.44 -15.11
CA GLY A 30 5.63 -7.91 -14.60
C GLY A 30 6.10 -7.13 -13.38
N THR A 31 7.22 -7.57 -12.85
CA THR A 31 7.91 -6.87 -11.76
C THR A 31 8.65 -5.66 -12.33
N GLY A 32 8.59 -4.54 -11.64
CA GLY A 32 9.30 -3.35 -12.07
C GLY A 32 8.98 -2.14 -11.24
N SER A 33 9.67 -1.05 -11.53
CA SER A 33 9.45 0.23 -10.89
C SER A 33 9.13 1.32 -11.91
N VAL A 34 8.32 2.28 -11.48
CA VAL A 34 7.90 3.43 -12.28
C VAL A 34 8.11 4.69 -11.45
N PRO A 35 9.04 5.56 -11.84
CA PRO A 35 9.19 6.87 -11.23
C PRO A 35 7.91 7.69 -11.44
N VAL A 36 7.52 8.40 -10.40
CA VAL A 36 6.30 9.20 -10.36
C VAL A 36 6.63 10.64 -10.06
N GLY A 37 6.03 11.52 -10.83
CA GLY A 37 6.09 12.95 -10.62
C GLY A 37 4.75 13.53 -10.20
N LEU A 38 4.83 14.59 -9.44
CA LEU A 38 3.69 15.35 -8.93
C LEU A 38 3.92 16.84 -9.19
N TYR A 39 2.95 17.49 -9.82
CA TYR A 39 2.86 18.93 -9.79
C TYR A 39 1.92 19.33 -8.65
N VAL A 40 2.44 20.07 -7.69
CA VAL A 40 1.75 20.55 -6.50
C VAL A 40 1.27 21.97 -6.75
N GLY A 41 -0.02 22.16 -6.86
CA GLY A 41 -0.62 23.48 -7.14
C GLY A 41 -0.62 24.41 -5.92
N GLN A 42 -0.79 23.85 -4.73
CA GLN A 42 -0.80 24.55 -3.44
C GLN A 42 -0.05 23.73 -2.40
N THR A 43 0.71 24.39 -1.53
CA THR A 43 1.37 23.72 -0.40
C THR A 43 0.33 23.09 0.52
N GLY A 44 0.52 21.81 0.89
CA GLY A 44 -0.43 21.10 1.73
C GLY A 44 -0.14 19.61 1.87
N ILE A 45 -1.11 18.90 2.42
CA ILE A 45 -1.06 17.44 2.58
C ILE A 45 -1.73 16.79 1.38
N TYR A 46 -1.05 15.81 0.80
CA TYR A 46 -1.51 15.01 -0.33
C TYR A 46 -1.49 13.54 0.05
N THR A 47 -2.39 12.76 -0.54
CA THR A 47 -2.50 11.33 -0.27
C THR A 47 -2.43 10.54 -1.57
N PHE A 48 -1.59 9.50 -1.57
CA PHE A 48 -1.64 8.43 -2.56
C PHE A 48 -2.52 7.32 -2.04
N GLU A 49 -3.46 6.89 -2.87
CA GLU A 49 -4.27 5.71 -2.64
C GLU A 49 -4.45 4.95 -3.95
N LYS A 50 -4.60 3.63 -3.88
CA LYS A 50 -4.96 2.80 -5.02
C LYS A 50 -6.47 2.82 -5.16
N VAL A 51 -6.97 3.25 -6.31
CA VAL A 51 -8.36 3.02 -6.68
C VAL A 51 -8.52 1.54 -7.03
N GLU A 52 -9.64 0.93 -6.66
CA GLU A 52 -9.92 -0.50 -6.85
C GLU A 52 -9.54 -0.98 -8.25
N ASP A 53 -8.66 -1.97 -8.29
CA ASP A 53 -8.21 -2.64 -9.48
C ASP A 53 -7.89 -4.11 -9.13
N GLU A 54 -8.50 -5.03 -9.85
CA GLU A 54 -8.35 -6.48 -9.61
C GLU A 54 -7.01 -7.03 -10.16
N ILE A 55 -6.28 -6.26 -10.96
CA ILE A 55 -5.15 -6.76 -11.77
C ILE A 55 -3.84 -6.86 -10.95
N TRP A 56 -3.66 -6.03 -9.92
CA TRP A 56 -2.38 -5.96 -9.21
C TRP A 56 -2.47 -6.50 -7.78
N GLU A 57 -1.80 -7.63 -7.54
CA GLU A 57 -1.70 -8.23 -6.20
C GLU A 57 -0.77 -7.44 -5.28
N GLN A 58 0.18 -6.69 -5.83
CA GLN A 58 1.12 -5.88 -5.05
C GLN A 58 1.47 -4.57 -5.77
N VAL A 59 1.18 -3.45 -5.12
CA VAL A 59 1.58 -2.11 -5.53
C VAL A 59 2.17 -1.37 -4.33
N CYS A 60 3.48 -1.14 -4.36
CA CYS A 60 4.17 -0.43 -3.30
C CYS A 60 4.59 0.97 -3.78
N LEU A 61 4.38 1.98 -2.93
CA LEU A 61 4.94 3.31 -3.10
C LEU A 61 6.23 3.43 -2.29
N LEU A 62 7.30 3.85 -2.90
CA LEU A 62 8.53 4.28 -2.24
C LEU A 62 8.58 5.80 -2.18
N ASP A 63 8.65 6.38 -0.99
CA ASP A 63 9.05 7.77 -0.75
C ASP A 63 10.55 7.80 -0.47
N LYS A 64 11.33 8.31 -1.42
CA LYS A 64 12.80 8.35 -1.33
C LYS A 64 13.29 9.39 -0.32
N TYR A 65 12.49 10.43 -0.03
CA TYR A 65 12.87 11.47 0.93
C TYR A 65 12.74 10.96 2.36
N GLU A 66 11.63 10.28 2.66
CA GLU A 66 11.39 9.70 3.98
C GLU A 66 12.01 8.29 4.12
N ASN A 67 12.56 7.74 3.03
CA ASN A 67 13.04 6.35 2.93
C ASN A 67 11.99 5.35 3.42
N LYS A 68 10.75 5.58 3.03
CA LYS A 68 9.58 4.81 3.48
C LYS A 68 8.92 4.11 2.31
N GLN A 69 8.56 2.85 2.51
CA GLN A 69 7.80 2.06 1.55
C GLN A 69 6.42 1.72 2.13
N VAL A 70 5.36 1.88 1.34
CA VAL A 70 3.98 1.63 1.73
C VAL A 70 3.32 0.73 0.69
N ASP A 71 2.60 -0.29 1.13
CA ASP A 71 1.79 -1.15 0.26
C ASP A 71 0.44 -0.48 0.01
N LEU A 72 0.25 0.07 -1.18
CA LEU A 72 -0.99 0.75 -1.57
C LEU A 72 -2.18 -0.20 -1.80
N CYS A 73 -1.95 -1.51 -1.78
CA CYS A 73 -3.07 -2.47 -1.81
C CYS A 73 -3.81 -2.56 -0.47
N CYS A 74 -3.15 -2.16 0.62
CA CYS A 74 -3.68 -2.25 1.99
C CYS A 74 -3.85 -0.89 2.65
N ASP A 75 -2.97 0.07 2.30
CA ASP A 75 -2.87 1.36 2.97
C ASP A 75 -2.85 2.53 1.98
N SER A 76 -3.16 3.72 2.46
CA SER A 76 -2.89 4.98 1.79
C SER A 76 -1.65 5.66 2.37
N TYR A 77 -1.03 6.54 1.60
CA TYR A 77 0.15 7.28 2.04
C TYR A 77 -0.07 8.79 1.95
N SER A 78 -0.09 9.45 3.11
CA SER A 78 -0.21 10.91 3.19
C SER A 78 1.16 11.55 3.45
N PHE A 79 1.43 12.66 2.76
CA PHE A 79 2.69 13.40 2.86
C PHE A 79 2.45 14.89 2.67
N HIS A 80 3.35 15.69 3.22
CA HIS A 80 3.37 17.13 2.97
C HIS A 80 4.21 17.44 1.72
N ALA A 81 3.73 18.36 0.88
CA ALA A 81 4.48 18.87 -0.25
C ALA A 81 4.27 20.38 -0.43
N ASP A 82 5.35 21.08 -0.77
CA ASP A 82 5.31 22.48 -1.14
C ASP A 82 4.91 22.67 -2.60
N LYS A 83 4.32 23.82 -2.90
CA LYS A 83 3.96 24.21 -4.25
C LYS A 83 5.15 24.11 -5.19
N GLY A 84 5.00 23.39 -6.29
CA GLY A 84 6.05 23.17 -7.28
C GLY A 84 5.98 21.82 -7.95
N THR A 85 7.10 21.41 -8.53
CA THR A 85 7.25 20.11 -9.18
C THR A 85 8.11 19.18 -8.33
N VAL A 86 7.65 17.96 -8.13
CA VAL A 86 8.33 16.91 -7.38
C VAL A 86 8.48 15.69 -8.30
N ASP A 87 9.63 15.53 -8.94
CA ASP A 87 9.86 14.47 -9.94
C ASP A 87 10.84 13.37 -9.47
N ASP A 88 11.50 13.55 -8.35
CA ASP A 88 12.58 12.69 -7.85
C ASP A 88 12.26 11.95 -6.53
N ARG A 89 11.10 12.24 -5.93
CA ARG A 89 10.73 11.75 -4.61
C ARG A 89 10.08 10.37 -4.63
N PHE A 90 9.18 10.11 -5.58
CA PHE A 90 8.30 8.94 -5.53
C PHE A 90 8.58 7.92 -6.61
N GLU A 91 8.37 6.64 -6.27
CA GLU A 91 8.47 5.51 -7.18
C GLU A 91 7.40 4.47 -6.84
N ILE A 92 6.63 4.04 -7.84
CA ILE A 92 5.71 2.91 -7.69
C ILE A 92 6.44 1.64 -8.10
N ARG A 93 6.32 0.59 -7.29
CA ARG A 93 6.89 -0.73 -7.52
C ARG A 93 5.77 -1.76 -7.63
N PHE A 94 5.88 -2.62 -8.65
CA PHE A 94 4.94 -3.69 -8.93
C PHE A 94 5.60 -5.05 -8.67
N GLY A 95 4.85 -6.00 -8.10
CA GLY A 95 5.33 -7.33 -7.77
C GLY A 95 6.07 -7.39 -6.42
N ILE A 96 6.65 -8.55 -6.11
CA ILE A 96 7.35 -8.77 -4.84
C ILE A 96 8.60 -7.88 -4.79
N PRO A 97 8.75 -6.99 -3.82
CA PRO A 97 9.97 -6.20 -3.69
C PRO A 97 11.14 -7.13 -3.36
N THR A 98 12.06 -7.28 -4.32
CA THR A 98 13.29 -8.07 -4.15
C THR A 98 14.42 -7.31 -3.47
N SER A 99 14.18 -6.12 -2.95
CA SER A 99 15.22 -5.31 -2.31
C SER A 99 15.22 -5.49 -0.80
N ASN A 100 16.37 -5.83 -0.25
CA ASN A 100 16.70 -5.84 1.19
C ASN A 100 16.76 -4.42 1.79
N LEU A 101 15.82 -3.55 1.47
CA LEU A 101 15.66 -2.34 2.25
C LEU A 101 15.02 -2.76 3.58
N PRO A 102 15.53 -2.30 4.73
CA PRO A 102 14.87 -2.57 5.98
C PRO A 102 13.45 -2.02 5.89
N VAL A 103 12.49 -2.93 5.85
CA VAL A 103 11.08 -2.58 5.99
C VAL A 103 10.92 -2.09 7.43
N THR A 104 11.10 -0.81 7.65
CA THR A 104 10.71 -0.13 8.88
C THR A 104 9.21 0.18 8.80
N SER A 105 8.44 -0.82 8.42
CA SER A 105 7.00 -0.78 8.58
C SER A 105 6.63 -1.81 9.63
N THR A 106 6.15 -1.35 10.76
CA THR A 106 5.31 -2.08 11.70
C THR A 106 4.00 -2.51 11.02
N THR A 107 4.03 -2.78 9.71
CA THR A 107 2.84 -3.01 8.91
C THR A 107 2.54 -4.49 8.92
N SER A 108 1.46 -4.82 9.58
CA SER A 108 0.85 -6.14 9.49
C SER A 108 0.08 -6.25 8.18
N ARG A 109 0.27 -7.35 7.46
CA ARG A 109 -0.47 -7.67 6.25
C ARG A 109 -1.48 -8.76 6.54
N VAL A 110 -2.71 -8.58 6.06
CA VAL A 110 -3.78 -9.55 6.20
C VAL A 110 -4.31 -9.89 4.81
N ARG A 111 -4.31 -11.19 4.46
CA ARG A 111 -4.85 -11.71 3.18
C ARG A 111 -5.75 -12.89 3.45
N THR A 112 -6.73 -13.13 2.58
CA THR A 112 -7.59 -14.30 2.61
C THR A 112 -7.41 -15.14 1.35
N GLU A 113 -7.31 -16.46 1.50
CA GLU A 113 -7.27 -17.41 0.40
C GLU A 113 -8.21 -18.58 0.74
N GLY A 114 -9.38 -18.62 0.10
CA GLY A 114 -10.44 -19.56 0.47
C GLY A 114 -10.77 -19.44 1.97
N HIS A 115 -10.65 -20.56 2.70
CA HIS A 115 -10.88 -20.60 4.15
C HIS A 115 -9.67 -20.25 5.01
N THR A 116 -8.60 -19.75 4.42
CA THR A 116 -7.35 -19.45 5.14
C THR A 116 -7.10 -17.96 5.20
N LEU A 117 -6.90 -17.47 6.41
CA LEU A 117 -6.42 -16.12 6.70
C LEU A 117 -4.91 -16.14 6.85
N HIS A 118 -4.21 -15.41 6.01
CA HIS A 118 -2.76 -15.20 6.10
C HIS A 118 -2.48 -13.87 6.77
N ILE A 119 -1.69 -13.89 7.83
CA ILE A 119 -1.26 -12.70 8.57
C ILE A 119 0.25 -12.66 8.53
N GLU A 120 0.80 -11.59 7.99
CA GLU A 120 2.23 -11.32 7.96
C GLU A 120 2.54 -10.13 8.88
N VAL A 121 3.52 -10.28 9.74
CA VAL A 121 3.93 -9.24 10.69
C VAL A 121 5.44 -9.03 10.67
N GLY A 122 5.84 -7.76 10.73
CA GLY A 122 7.25 -7.36 10.76
C GLY A 122 7.88 -7.42 12.15
N GLU A 123 7.08 -7.57 13.20
CA GLU A 123 7.54 -7.71 14.59
C GLU A 123 6.63 -8.67 15.36
N LYS A 124 7.13 -9.21 16.46
CA LYS A 124 6.34 -10.07 17.35
C LYS A 124 5.15 -9.30 17.89
N THR A 125 3.93 -9.74 17.57
CA THR A 125 2.72 -9.00 17.88
C THR A 125 1.57 -9.89 18.34
N GLU A 126 0.61 -9.32 19.09
CA GLU A 126 -0.62 -10.02 19.46
C GLU A 126 -1.67 -9.83 18.36
N VAL A 127 -2.25 -10.97 17.95
CA VAL A 127 -3.36 -11.01 16.98
C VAL A 127 -4.58 -11.56 17.67
N THR A 128 -5.71 -10.84 17.53
CA THR A 128 -7.01 -11.30 18.00
C THR A 128 -8.03 -11.25 16.85
N ILE A 129 -8.79 -12.32 16.67
CA ILE A 129 -9.81 -12.42 15.64
C ILE A 129 -11.18 -12.53 16.30
N TYR A 130 -12.10 -11.67 15.89
CA TYR A 130 -13.47 -11.65 16.35
C TYR A 130 -14.44 -11.96 15.21
N THR A 131 -15.55 -12.60 15.53
CA THR A 131 -16.70 -12.68 14.61
C THR A 131 -17.38 -11.33 14.48
N ALA A 132 -18.31 -11.20 13.51
CA ALA A 132 -19.16 -10.01 13.37
C ALA A 132 -19.98 -9.69 14.64
N SER A 133 -20.28 -10.70 15.46
CA SER A 133 -20.98 -10.55 16.75
C SER A 133 -20.06 -10.19 17.93
N GLY A 134 -18.76 -9.99 17.68
CA GLY A 134 -17.79 -9.64 18.70
C GLY A 134 -17.26 -10.81 19.53
N ILE A 135 -17.58 -12.06 19.16
CA ILE A 135 -17.07 -13.25 19.84
C ILE A 135 -15.62 -13.48 19.41
N GLU A 136 -14.72 -13.62 20.38
CA GLU A 136 -13.32 -13.96 20.12
C GLU A 136 -13.20 -15.41 19.63
N LYS A 137 -12.60 -15.60 18.46
CA LYS A 137 -12.33 -16.89 17.82
C LYS A 137 -10.88 -17.33 17.93
N TYR A 138 -9.98 -16.37 17.99
CA TYR A 138 -8.55 -16.63 18.03
C TYR A 138 -7.83 -15.49 18.75
N ARG A 139 -6.89 -15.85 19.61
CA ARG A 139 -5.93 -14.93 20.21
C ARG A 139 -4.60 -15.63 20.35
N ASN A 140 -3.58 -15.06 19.77
CA ASN A 140 -2.21 -15.57 19.94
C ASN A 140 -1.20 -14.44 19.68
N ARG A 141 -0.01 -14.64 20.21
CA ARG A 141 1.16 -13.80 19.90
C ARG A 141 1.94 -14.49 18.79
N ILE A 142 2.03 -13.86 17.63
CA ILE A 142 2.74 -14.40 16.47
C ILE A 142 4.13 -13.79 16.34
N GLU A 143 5.07 -14.61 15.91
CA GLU A 143 6.45 -14.20 15.64
C GLU A 143 6.54 -13.51 14.27
N VAL A 144 7.67 -12.82 14.03
CA VAL A 144 7.99 -12.22 12.74
C VAL A 144 7.84 -13.21 11.59
N GLY A 145 7.12 -12.83 10.58
CA GLY A 145 6.86 -13.63 9.40
C GLY A 145 5.38 -13.83 9.09
N SER A 146 5.05 -14.87 8.35
CA SER A 146 3.69 -15.18 7.91
C SER A 146 3.09 -16.33 8.72
N THR A 147 1.85 -16.14 9.19
CA THR A 147 1.06 -17.16 9.89
C THR A 147 -0.25 -17.38 9.14
N ALA A 148 -0.62 -18.64 8.92
CA ALA A 148 -1.86 -19.05 8.29
C ALA A 148 -2.85 -19.58 9.34
N ILE A 149 -4.08 -19.07 9.33
CA ILE A 149 -5.14 -19.44 10.27
C ILE A 149 -6.34 -19.87 9.46
N HIS A 150 -6.80 -21.10 9.68
CA HIS A 150 -8.01 -21.61 9.04
C HIS A 150 -9.26 -21.14 9.77
N LEU A 151 -10.21 -20.55 9.04
CA LEU A 151 -11.48 -20.04 9.56
C LEU A 151 -12.64 -20.53 8.70
N GLU A 152 -13.81 -20.67 9.31
CA GLU A 152 -15.05 -20.95 8.60
C GLU A 152 -15.49 -19.74 7.77
N SER A 153 -16.33 -19.97 6.74
CA SER A 153 -16.91 -18.88 5.96
C SER A 153 -17.62 -17.88 6.87
N GLY A 154 -17.35 -16.61 6.67
CA GLY A 154 -17.95 -15.56 7.50
C GLY A 154 -17.20 -14.25 7.48
N PHE A 155 -17.76 -13.28 8.19
CA PHE A 155 -17.16 -11.97 8.40
C PHE A 155 -16.39 -11.92 9.72
N TYR A 156 -15.14 -11.44 9.66
CA TYR A 156 -14.26 -11.35 10.83
C TYR A 156 -13.62 -9.98 10.96
N LEU A 157 -13.31 -9.62 12.20
CA LEU A 157 -12.50 -8.47 12.57
C LEU A 157 -11.16 -8.99 13.10
N VAL A 158 -10.08 -8.70 12.40
CA VAL A 158 -8.72 -9.09 12.78
C VAL A 158 -8.03 -7.90 13.40
N ARG A 159 -7.78 -7.94 14.69
CA ARG A 159 -7.08 -6.90 15.44
C ARG A 159 -5.61 -7.28 15.57
N ILE A 160 -4.73 -6.41 15.12
CA ILE A 160 -3.28 -6.53 15.19
C ILE A 160 -2.76 -5.24 15.84
N ASN A 161 -2.27 -5.34 17.06
CA ASN A 161 -1.96 -4.17 17.89
C ASN A 161 -3.17 -3.22 18.01
N GLU A 162 -3.04 -1.99 17.51
CA GLU A 162 -4.09 -0.96 17.51
C GLU A 162 -4.90 -0.92 16.22
N THR A 163 -4.48 -1.70 15.20
CA THR A 163 -5.13 -1.71 13.88
C THR A 163 -6.15 -2.84 13.79
N THR A 164 -7.32 -2.56 13.19
CA THR A 164 -8.36 -3.56 12.95
C THR A 164 -8.64 -3.68 11.46
N HIS A 165 -8.49 -4.89 10.94
CA HIS A 165 -8.78 -5.26 9.55
C HIS A 165 -10.12 -5.99 9.47
N LYS A 166 -10.92 -5.66 8.47
CA LYS A 166 -12.17 -6.37 8.15
C LYS A 166 -11.87 -7.39 7.07
N VAL A 167 -12.21 -8.65 7.30
CA VAL A 167 -11.98 -9.73 6.34
C VAL A 167 -13.24 -10.57 6.13
N ILE A 168 -13.39 -11.08 4.91
CA ILE A 168 -14.45 -12.02 4.55
C ILE A 168 -13.77 -13.32 4.14
N ILE A 169 -14.21 -14.43 4.74
CA ILE A 169 -13.79 -15.79 4.40
C ILE A 169 -14.92 -16.42 3.58
N HIS A 170 -14.61 -16.88 2.41
CA HIS A 170 -15.56 -17.46 1.46
C HIS A 170 -15.54 -18.98 1.50
#